data_96eaf001144881239709ae8ecb55d931
#
_entry.id   96eaf001144881239709ae8ecb55d931
#
_cell.length_a   1.000
_cell.length_b   1.000
_cell.length_c   1.000
_cell.angle_alpha   90.00
_cell.angle_beta   90.00
_cell.angle_gamma   90.00
#
_symmetry.space_group_name_H-M   'P 1'
#
loop_
_entity.id
_entity.type
_entity.pdbx_description
1 polymer ?
#
loop_
_entity_poly.entity_id
_entity_poly.type
_entity_poly.pdbx_seq_one_letter_code
_entity_poly.pdbx_strand_id
1 'polypeptide(L)'
;MKFSFCNEMFEGWKWEGICRIAREEGYAGIEVAPYTFKYDVRDLGSSERFAISRTAKDYGLDIVGTHWLLVRPGGMNLFSEDPKVSRFTADYLLHQVDFCADIGGKVLTFGSPNQRNVPEGMDREEAEELFVEVLRRVGDRAVERGVKFCVEPLPPSMTNLMETVKEAVRIAAKADHPGISFMLDVKSVCAETKDVAGVIMKYSGMFDHFHANDSNMKGPGFGDVDFVPIMQAL
;
A
#
# COMPACT_ATOMS: atom_id res chain seq x y z
N MET A 1 16.81 2.61 12.67
CA MET A 1 15.77 2.35 11.66
C MET A 1 15.41 0.87 11.69
N LYS A 2 14.16 0.48 11.44
CA LYS A 2 13.72 -0.91 11.31
C LYS A 2 13.41 -1.19 9.84
N PHE A 3 13.74 -2.39 9.35
CA PHE A 3 13.49 -2.81 7.98
C PHE A 3 12.46 -3.95 7.95
N SER A 4 11.63 -3.92 6.93
CA SER A 4 10.68 -4.98 6.58
C SER A 4 10.81 -5.30 5.09
N PHE A 5 10.29 -6.43 4.66
CA PHE A 5 10.13 -6.73 3.24
C PHE A 5 8.68 -7.11 2.94
N CYS A 6 8.31 -7.01 1.67
CA CYS A 6 7.00 -7.42 1.19
C CYS A 6 7.01 -8.93 0.84
N ASN A 7 5.98 -9.66 1.26
CA ASN A 7 5.98 -11.12 1.13
C ASN A 7 5.57 -11.65 -0.25
N GLU A 8 5.16 -10.81 -1.20
CA GLU A 8 4.72 -11.24 -2.53
C GLU A 8 5.80 -12.01 -3.31
N MET A 9 7.08 -11.72 -3.05
CA MET A 9 8.20 -12.44 -3.68
C MET A 9 8.28 -13.92 -3.25
N PHE A 10 7.55 -14.31 -2.22
CA PHE A 10 7.47 -15.67 -1.69
C PHE A 10 6.11 -16.31 -1.96
N GLU A 11 5.42 -15.93 -3.03
CA GLU A 11 4.13 -16.53 -3.38
C GLU A 11 4.24 -18.07 -3.43
N GLY A 12 3.30 -18.76 -2.79
CA GLY A 12 3.28 -20.21 -2.67
C GLY A 12 4.12 -20.79 -1.52
N TRP A 13 4.88 -19.98 -0.81
CA TRP A 13 5.60 -20.44 0.38
C TRP A 13 4.67 -20.50 1.60
N LYS A 14 5.00 -21.39 2.55
CA LYS A 14 4.33 -21.39 3.85
C LYS A 14 4.71 -20.15 4.65
N TRP A 15 3.74 -19.53 5.30
CA TRP A 15 3.92 -18.31 6.08
C TRP A 15 5.03 -18.42 7.14
N GLU A 16 5.08 -19.56 7.85
CA GLU A 16 6.14 -19.85 8.82
C GLU A 16 7.55 -19.81 8.20
N GLY A 17 7.70 -20.34 6.98
CA GLY A 17 8.97 -20.31 6.24
C GLY A 17 9.40 -18.88 5.90
N ILE A 18 8.44 -18.02 5.54
CA ILE A 18 8.69 -16.60 5.26
C ILE A 18 9.11 -15.87 6.54
N CYS A 19 8.40 -16.09 7.66
CA CYS A 19 8.76 -15.53 8.96
C CYS A 19 10.16 -15.97 9.42
N ARG A 20 10.50 -17.23 9.23
CA ARG A 20 11.84 -17.76 9.56
C ARG A 20 12.93 -17.02 8.78
N ILE A 21 12.79 -16.89 7.46
CA ILE A 21 13.76 -16.16 6.63
C ILE A 21 13.85 -14.68 7.05
N ALA A 22 12.72 -14.02 7.26
CA ALA A 22 12.73 -12.64 7.74
C ALA A 22 13.55 -12.46 9.01
N ARG A 23 13.38 -13.39 9.95
CA ARG A 23 14.12 -13.37 11.21
C ARG A 23 15.60 -13.67 11.02
N GLU A 24 15.96 -14.70 10.22
CA GLU A 24 17.33 -15.09 9.94
C GLU A 24 18.11 -13.97 9.24
N GLU A 25 17.47 -13.23 8.32
CA GLU A 25 18.07 -12.11 7.59
C GLU A 25 18.02 -10.78 8.37
N GLY A 26 17.53 -10.77 9.61
CA GLY A 26 17.58 -9.62 10.50
C GLY A 26 16.50 -8.56 10.24
N TYR A 27 15.45 -8.87 9.50
CA TYR A 27 14.31 -7.97 9.36
C TYR A 27 13.52 -7.84 10.67
N ALA A 28 12.93 -6.67 10.88
CA ALA A 28 12.10 -6.39 12.04
C ALA A 28 10.61 -6.69 11.78
N GLY A 29 10.20 -6.79 10.51
CA GLY A 29 8.82 -7.03 10.15
C GLY A 29 8.61 -7.48 8.71
N ILE A 30 7.35 -7.71 8.40
CA ILE A 30 6.88 -8.11 7.06
C ILE A 30 5.68 -7.25 6.69
N GLU A 31 5.64 -6.78 5.45
CA GLU A 31 4.45 -6.20 4.84
C GLU A 31 3.75 -7.28 4.02
N VAL A 32 2.44 -7.39 4.18
CA VAL A 32 1.66 -8.52 3.70
C VAL A 32 0.89 -8.18 2.43
N ALA A 33 1.04 -9.00 1.39
CA ALA A 33 0.15 -9.02 0.24
C ALA A 33 -0.99 -10.03 0.52
N PRO A 34 -2.24 -9.59 0.75
CA PRO A 34 -3.33 -10.46 1.20
C PRO A 34 -3.61 -11.65 0.28
N TYR A 35 -3.46 -11.47 -1.03
CA TYR A 35 -3.70 -12.51 -2.03
C TYR A 35 -2.75 -13.72 -1.93
N THR A 36 -1.64 -13.60 -1.19
CA THR A 36 -0.71 -14.72 -0.96
C THR A 36 -1.27 -15.75 0.01
N PHE A 37 -2.28 -15.38 0.79
CA PHE A 37 -2.96 -16.28 1.72
C PHE A 37 -4.24 -16.88 1.13
N LYS A 38 -5.09 -16.06 0.52
CA LYS A 38 -6.34 -16.47 -0.10
C LYS A 38 -6.62 -15.63 -1.34
N TYR A 39 -7.36 -16.21 -2.28
CA TYR A 39 -7.83 -15.50 -3.47
C TYR A 39 -8.71 -14.29 -3.11
N ASP A 40 -9.53 -14.42 -2.10
CA ASP A 40 -10.38 -13.37 -1.55
C ASP A 40 -10.11 -13.19 -0.06
N VAL A 41 -9.75 -11.98 0.37
CA VAL A 41 -9.44 -11.69 1.77
C VAL A 41 -10.62 -11.94 2.71
N ARG A 42 -11.85 -11.91 2.19
CA ARG A 42 -13.07 -12.18 2.95
C ARG A 42 -13.22 -13.65 3.36
N ASP A 43 -12.53 -14.56 2.65
CA ASP A 43 -12.51 -15.99 2.96
C ASP A 43 -11.53 -16.33 4.09
N LEU A 44 -10.74 -15.36 4.57
CA LEU A 44 -9.88 -15.52 5.73
C LEU A 44 -10.69 -15.31 7.01
N GLY A 45 -11.01 -16.39 7.68
CA GLY A 45 -11.71 -16.37 8.96
C GLY A 45 -10.85 -15.80 10.10
N SER A 46 -11.47 -15.45 11.22
CA SER A 46 -10.79 -14.86 12.38
C SER A 46 -9.66 -15.75 12.95
N SER A 47 -9.84 -17.06 12.93
CA SER A 47 -8.80 -18.01 13.37
C SER A 47 -7.57 -18.02 12.46
N GLU A 48 -7.76 -17.87 11.15
CA GLU A 48 -6.66 -17.81 10.18
C GLU A 48 -5.92 -16.46 10.33
N ARG A 49 -6.63 -15.34 10.46
CA ARG A 49 -6.05 -14.00 10.71
C ARG A 49 -5.24 -13.99 12.01
N PHE A 50 -5.79 -14.59 13.07
CA PHE A 50 -5.08 -14.74 14.34
C PHE A 50 -3.81 -15.60 14.19
N ALA A 51 -3.86 -16.71 13.44
CA ALA A 51 -2.70 -17.55 13.19
C ALA A 51 -1.60 -16.81 12.43
N ILE A 52 -1.96 -15.99 11.42
CA ILE A 52 -1.01 -15.13 10.68
C ILE A 52 -0.28 -14.20 11.66
N SER A 53 -1.03 -13.45 12.46
CA SER A 53 -0.47 -12.52 13.45
C SER A 53 0.40 -13.22 14.46
N ARG A 54 -0.07 -14.36 15.01
CA ARG A 54 0.65 -15.11 16.03
C ARG A 54 1.96 -15.67 15.51
N THR A 55 1.96 -16.28 14.33
CA THR A 55 3.19 -16.84 13.74
C THR A 55 4.25 -15.76 13.60
N ALA A 56 3.92 -14.56 13.07
CA ALA A 56 4.88 -13.47 12.98
C ALA A 56 5.47 -13.11 14.36
N LYS A 57 4.61 -12.99 15.39
CA LYS A 57 5.04 -12.70 16.77
C LYS A 57 5.93 -13.78 17.36
N ASP A 58 5.65 -15.05 17.11
CA ASP A 58 6.44 -16.19 17.60
C ASP A 58 7.88 -16.15 17.03
N TYR A 59 8.07 -15.54 15.86
CA TYR A 59 9.40 -15.23 15.26
C TYR A 59 9.96 -13.86 15.67
N GLY A 60 9.27 -13.09 16.52
CA GLY A 60 9.69 -11.76 16.95
C GLY A 60 9.59 -10.70 15.86
N LEU A 61 8.65 -10.86 14.92
CA LEU A 61 8.43 -9.96 13.79
C LEU A 61 7.14 -9.15 13.99
N ASP A 62 7.18 -7.89 13.55
CA ASP A 62 5.99 -7.06 13.39
C ASP A 62 5.36 -7.32 12.01
N ILE A 63 4.04 -7.32 11.92
CA ILE A 63 3.36 -7.11 10.63
C ILE A 63 3.22 -5.61 10.48
N VAL A 64 3.92 -5.03 9.51
CA VAL A 64 3.97 -3.58 9.30
C VAL A 64 2.64 -3.08 8.73
N GLY A 65 2.15 -3.77 7.72
CA GLY A 65 0.94 -3.39 7.02
C GLY A 65 0.61 -4.33 5.88
N THR A 66 -0.23 -3.85 4.96
CA THR A 66 -0.65 -4.59 3.78
C THR A 66 -0.52 -3.75 2.52
N HIS A 67 -0.20 -4.41 1.39
CA HIS A 67 -0.12 -3.80 0.07
C HIS A 67 -0.75 -4.73 -0.98
N TRP A 68 -0.77 -4.35 -2.27
CA TRP A 68 -1.44 -5.12 -3.33
C TRP A 68 -2.92 -5.41 -3.03
N LEU A 69 -3.65 -4.40 -2.55
CA LEU A 69 -4.97 -4.55 -1.92
C LEU A 69 -6.06 -5.06 -2.87
N LEU A 70 -6.00 -4.72 -4.18
CA LEU A 70 -7.04 -5.03 -5.15
C LEU A 70 -6.58 -5.97 -6.28
N VAL A 71 -5.50 -6.72 -6.08
CA VAL A 71 -5.03 -7.69 -7.08
C VAL A 71 -6.02 -8.84 -7.27
N ARG A 72 -6.64 -9.27 -6.18
CA ARG A 72 -7.64 -10.35 -6.15
C ARG A 72 -8.77 -10.00 -5.17
N PRO A 73 -10.01 -10.43 -5.49
CA PRO A 73 -10.46 -11.08 -6.72
C PRO A 73 -10.39 -10.14 -7.93
N GLY A 74 -10.38 -10.70 -9.13
CA GLY A 74 -10.38 -9.91 -10.37
C GLY A 74 -11.70 -9.17 -10.61
N GLY A 75 -11.71 -8.25 -11.58
CA GLY A 75 -12.91 -7.51 -12.01
C GLY A 75 -13.25 -6.28 -11.15
N MET A 76 -12.40 -5.91 -10.19
CA MET A 76 -12.58 -4.68 -9.39
C MET A 76 -12.13 -3.45 -10.17
N ASN A 77 -12.91 -2.35 -10.06
CA ASN A 77 -12.55 -1.04 -10.58
C ASN A 77 -13.40 0.03 -9.88
N LEU A 78 -12.76 1.07 -9.34
CA LEU A 78 -13.43 2.16 -8.62
C LEU A 78 -14.29 3.05 -9.52
N PHE A 79 -13.94 3.12 -10.80
CA PHE A 79 -14.60 3.97 -11.81
C PHE A 79 -15.35 3.15 -12.86
N SER A 80 -15.76 1.93 -12.52
CA SER A 80 -16.57 1.11 -13.41
C SER A 80 -17.90 1.79 -13.74
N GLU A 81 -18.30 1.74 -15.02
CA GLU A 81 -19.65 2.17 -15.45
C GLU A 81 -20.77 1.34 -14.80
N ASP A 82 -20.46 0.09 -14.41
CA ASP A 82 -21.41 -0.69 -13.59
C ASP A 82 -21.27 -0.26 -12.11
N PRO A 83 -22.31 0.41 -11.55
CA PRO A 83 -22.26 0.89 -10.17
C PRO A 83 -22.21 -0.24 -9.13
N LYS A 84 -22.47 -1.49 -9.51
CA LYS A 84 -22.27 -2.64 -8.63
C LYS A 84 -20.80 -2.97 -8.48
N VAL A 85 -20.02 -2.84 -9.56
CA VAL A 85 -18.56 -3.09 -9.55
C VAL A 85 -17.85 -2.01 -8.76
N SER A 86 -18.14 -0.73 -9.02
CA SER A 86 -17.49 0.38 -8.31
C SER A 86 -17.80 0.34 -6.80
N ARG A 87 -19.06 0.10 -6.43
CA ARG A 87 -19.47 -0.08 -5.03
C ARG A 87 -18.80 -1.29 -4.38
N PHE A 88 -18.80 -2.44 -5.06
CA PHE A 88 -18.13 -3.63 -4.58
C PHE A 88 -16.64 -3.37 -4.33
N THR A 89 -15.97 -2.66 -5.25
CA THR A 89 -14.54 -2.32 -5.11
C THR A 89 -14.29 -1.43 -3.89
N ALA A 90 -15.11 -0.41 -3.68
CA ALA A 90 -15.02 0.46 -2.51
C ALA A 90 -15.30 -0.31 -1.21
N ASP A 91 -16.33 -1.19 -1.19
CA ASP A 91 -16.64 -2.03 -0.04
C ASP A 91 -15.51 -3.03 0.27
N TYR A 92 -14.85 -3.55 -0.77
CA TYR A 92 -13.74 -4.47 -0.62
C TYR A 92 -12.54 -3.83 0.08
N LEU A 93 -12.29 -2.55 -0.14
CA LEU A 93 -11.26 -1.82 0.60
C LEU A 93 -11.52 -1.79 2.12
N LEU A 94 -12.79 -1.77 2.56
CA LEU A 94 -13.11 -1.85 3.99
C LEU A 94 -12.72 -3.21 4.57
N HIS A 95 -12.91 -4.30 3.81
CA HIS A 95 -12.45 -5.62 4.23
C HIS A 95 -10.93 -5.73 4.28
N GLN A 96 -10.21 -5.01 3.41
CA GLN A 96 -8.75 -4.89 3.47
C GLN A 96 -8.30 -4.16 4.74
N VAL A 97 -8.98 -3.09 5.13
CA VAL A 97 -8.74 -2.38 6.40
C VAL A 97 -8.92 -3.32 7.59
N ASP A 98 -10.03 -4.07 7.61
CA ASP A 98 -10.29 -5.05 8.68
C ASP A 98 -9.22 -6.13 8.74
N PHE A 99 -8.86 -6.70 7.59
CA PHE A 99 -7.82 -7.71 7.52
C PHE A 99 -6.48 -7.18 8.05
N CYS A 100 -6.05 -6.01 7.58
CA CYS A 100 -4.79 -5.39 8.02
C CYS A 100 -4.75 -5.23 9.55
N ALA A 101 -5.82 -4.68 10.13
CA ALA A 101 -5.92 -4.49 11.58
C ALA A 101 -5.93 -5.83 12.35
N ASP A 102 -6.69 -6.84 11.86
CA ASP A 102 -6.83 -8.14 12.51
C ASP A 102 -5.50 -8.91 12.57
N ILE A 103 -4.66 -8.78 11.55
CA ILE A 103 -3.32 -9.40 11.56
C ILE A 103 -2.27 -8.60 12.32
N GLY A 104 -2.62 -7.39 12.78
CA GLY A 104 -1.73 -6.51 13.57
C GLY A 104 -0.99 -5.45 12.77
N GLY A 105 -1.30 -5.29 11.47
CA GLY A 105 -0.75 -4.24 10.61
C GLY A 105 -1.17 -2.84 11.06
N LYS A 106 -0.43 -1.83 10.61
CA LYS A 106 -0.64 -0.41 10.94
C LYS A 106 -0.90 0.47 9.74
N VAL A 107 -0.45 0.05 8.57
CA VAL A 107 -0.62 0.81 7.33
C VAL A 107 -1.17 -0.08 6.21
N LEU A 108 -1.95 0.52 5.32
CA LEU A 108 -2.34 -0.09 4.06
C LEU A 108 -1.78 0.77 2.93
N THR A 109 -1.04 0.16 2.01
CA THR A 109 -0.50 0.83 0.82
C THR A 109 -1.45 0.64 -0.35
N PHE A 110 -2.03 1.73 -0.83
CA PHE A 110 -2.96 1.70 -1.96
C PHE A 110 -2.30 2.22 -3.24
N GLY A 111 -1.68 1.32 -3.99
CA GLY A 111 -1.24 1.53 -5.36
C GLY A 111 -2.35 1.18 -6.36
N SER A 112 -2.59 -0.10 -6.58
CA SER A 112 -3.70 -0.67 -7.37
C SER A 112 -4.02 0.08 -8.68
N PRO A 113 -3.04 0.25 -9.61
CA PRO A 113 -3.20 1.13 -10.77
C PRO A 113 -4.39 0.76 -11.65
N ASN A 114 -4.56 -0.52 -11.95
CA ASN A 114 -5.62 -0.99 -12.85
C ASN A 114 -7.04 -0.77 -12.29
N GLN A 115 -7.17 -0.69 -10.97
CA GLN A 115 -8.46 -0.55 -10.29
C GLN A 115 -8.83 0.91 -10.01
N ARG A 116 -7.89 1.84 -10.24
CA ARG A 116 -8.11 3.28 -10.06
C ARG A 116 -7.88 4.12 -11.33
N ASN A 117 -7.63 3.48 -12.48
CA ASN A 117 -7.50 4.21 -13.73
C ASN A 117 -8.83 4.84 -14.12
N VAL A 118 -8.78 6.13 -14.46
CA VAL A 118 -9.92 6.90 -14.97
C VAL A 118 -10.26 6.37 -16.37
N PRO A 119 -11.49 5.92 -16.62
CA PRO A 119 -11.92 5.44 -17.93
C PRO A 119 -11.87 6.55 -19.00
N GLU A 120 -11.72 6.14 -20.24
CA GLU A 120 -11.85 7.07 -21.38
C GLU A 120 -13.24 7.70 -21.36
N GLY A 121 -13.30 9.02 -21.52
CA GLY A 121 -14.54 9.80 -21.51
C GLY A 121 -15.03 10.26 -20.13
N MET A 122 -14.47 9.76 -19.03
CA MET A 122 -14.76 10.31 -17.70
C MET A 122 -13.89 11.56 -17.45
N ASP A 123 -14.49 12.59 -16.90
CA ASP A 123 -13.75 13.78 -16.48
C ASP A 123 -12.82 13.46 -15.30
N ARG A 124 -11.57 13.96 -15.37
CA ARG A 124 -10.56 13.67 -14.34
C ARG A 124 -10.92 14.29 -12.98
N GLU A 125 -11.55 15.45 -12.96
CA GLU A 125 -11.95 16.10 -11.73
C GLU A 125 -13.12 15.36 -11.08
N GLU A 126 -14.08 14.88 -11.87
CA GLU A 126 -15.15 14.00 -11.41
C GLU A 126 -14.60 12.69 -10.81
N ALA A 127 -13.67 12.04 -11.52
CA ALA A 127 -13.02 10.82 -11.01
C ALA A 127 -12.28 11.07 -9.68
N GLU A 128 -11.63 12.21 -9.55
CA GLU A 128 -10.94 12.59 -8.32
C GLU A 128 -11.92 12.83 -7.16
N GLU A 129 -13.06 13.49 -7.39
CA GLU A 129 -14.08 13.67 -6.35
C GLU A 129 -14.61 12.32 -5.87
N LEU A 130 -14.95 11.42 -6.80
CA LEU A 130 -15.38 10.06 -6.46
C LEU A 130 -14.32 9.30 -5.67
N PHE A 131 -13.05 9.45 -6.06
CA PHE A 131 -11.95 8.83 -5.32
C PHE A 131 -11.81 9.38 -3.90
N VAL A 132 -11.92 10.69 -3.73
CA VAL A 132 -11.89 11.35 -2.41
C VAL A 132 -13.04 10.87 -1.52
N GLU A 133 -14.25 10.68 -2.07
CA GLU A 133 -15.38 10.12 -1.32
C GLU A 133 -15.08 8.69 -0.82
N VAL A 134 -14.50 7.85 -1.69
CA VAL A 134 -14.04 6.50 -1.29
C VAL A 134 -12.99 6.59 -0.19
N LEU A 135 -12.01 7.49 -0.32
CA LEU A 135 -10.96 7.68 0.69
C LEU A 135 -11.55 8.10 2.04
N ARG A 136 -12.50 9.01 2.09
CA ARG A 136 -13.15 9.41 3.36
C ARG A 136 -13.82 8.21 4.04
N ARG A 137 -14.58 7.43 3.27
CA ARG A 137 -15.25 6.24 3.78
C ARG A 137 -14.26 5.18 4.29
N VAL A 138 -13.17 4.96 3.56
CA VAL A 138 -12.10 4.05 3.98
C VAL A 138 -11.37 4.61 5.19
N GLY A 139 -11.18 5.93 5.23
CA GLY A 139 -10.57 6.65 6.35
C GLY A 139 -11.33 6.49 7.66
N ASP A 140 -12.68 6.59 7.63
CA ASP A 140 -13.53 6.32 8.80
C ASP A 140 -13.22 4.91 9.35
N ARG A 141 -13.23 3.91 8.48
CA ARG A 141 -12.93 2.53 8.88
C ARG A 141 -11.50 2.36 9.39
N ALA A 142 -10.53 3.03 8.76
CA ALA A 142 -9.13 3.01 9.19
C ALA A 142 -8.95 3.57 10.60
N VAL A 143 -9.62 4.67 10.93
CA VAL A 143 -9.62 5.25 12.28
C VAL A 143 -10.25 4.30 13.30
N GLU A 144 -11.42 3.73 12.99
CA GLU A 144 -12.09 2.75 13.86
C GLU A 144 -11.18 1.55 14.17
N ARG A 145 -10.36 1.14 13.21
CA ARG A 145 -9.48 -0.02 13.32
C ARG A 145 -8.07 0.30 13.79
N GLY A 146 -7.74 1.58 13.98
CA GLY A 146 -6.42 2.04 14.43
C GLY A 146 -5.29 1.79 13.44
N VAL A 147 -5.58 1.94 12.14
CA VAL A 147 -4.64 1.83 11.03
C VAL A 147 -4.67 3.09 10.16
N LYS A 148 -3.69 3.24 9.26
CA LYS A 148 -3.60 4.30 8.25
C LYS A 148 -3.75 3.73 6.85
N PHE A 149 -4.52 4.40 6.01
CA PHE A 149 -4.63 4.09 4.59
C PHE A 149 -3.79 5.10 3.80
N CYS A 150 -2.68 4.63 3.24
CA CYS A 150 -1.69 5.44 2.55
C CYS A 150 -1.88 5.31 1.03
N VAL A 151 -2.22 6.40 0.36
CA VAL A 151 -2.27 6.42 -1.10
C VAL A 151 -0.85 6.48 -1.66
N GLU A 152 -0.62 5.70 -2.70
CA GLU A 152 0.67 5.57 -3.37
C GLU A 152 0.63 6.25 -4.74
N PRO A 153 1.45 7.29 -5.00
CA PRO A 153 1.61 7.82 -6.34
C PRO A 153 2.35 6.82 -7.22
N LEU A 154 1.89 6.61 -8.43
CA LEU A 154 2.50 5.70 -9.40
C LEU A 154 2.73 6.43 -10.72
N PRO A 155 3.82 6.12 -11.47
CA PRO A 155 4.16 6.85 -12.67
C PRO A 155 3.09 6.74 -13.78
N PRO A 156 3.07 7.70 -14.74
CA PRO A 156 2.11 7.71 -15.85
C PRO A 156 2.09 6.45 -16.71
N SER A 157 3.18 5.67 -16.69
CA SER A 157 3.24 4.37 -17.34
C SER A 157 2.38 3.28 -16.70
N MET A 158 1.90 3.51 -15.47
CA MET A 158 1.12 2.56 -14.68
C MET A 158 -0.32 3.03 -14.44
N THR A 159 -0.55 4.32 -14.30
CA THR A 159 -1.86 4.89 -13.96
C THR A 159 -2.04 6.26 -14.58
N ASN A 160 -3.29 6.72 -14.69
CA ASN A 160 -3.64 8.07 -15.12
C ASN A 160 -4.31 8.90 -13.99
N LEU A 161 -4.26 8.40 -12.76
CA LEU A 161 -4.74 9.12 -11.58
C LEU A 161 -3.69 9.05 -10.47
N MET A 162 -3.33 10.21 -9.93
CA MET A 162 -2.32 10.34 -8.86
C MET A 162 -0.94 9.83 -9.33
N GLU A 163 -0.40 10.52 -10.32
CA GLU A 163 0.83 10.15 -11.04
C GLU A 163 2.09 10.70 -10.38
N THR A 164 1.94 11.65 -9.44
CA THR A 164 3.05 12.32 -8.77
C THR A 164 2.85 12.41 -7.26
N VAL A 165 3.95 12.57 -6.51
CA VAL A 165 3.91 12.84 -5.07
C VAL A 165 3.08 14.08 -4.76
N LYS A 166 3.19 15.13 -5.58
CA LYS A 166 2.39 16.35 -5.42
C LYS A 166 0.89 16.06 -5.52
N GLU A 167 0.47 15.22 -6.44
CA GLU A 167 -0.94 14.81 -6.58
C GLU A 167 -1.39 13.97 -5.39
N ALA A 168 -0.57 13.02 -4.92
CA ALA A 168 -0.90 12.22 -3.74
C ALA A 168 -1.11 13.09 -2.49
N VAL A 169 -0.21 14.06 -2.26
CA VAL A 169 -0.34 15.04 -1.17
C VAL A 169 -1.63 15.85 -1.32
N ARG A 170 -1.95 16.32 -2.53
CA ARG A 170 -3.15 17.11 -2.79
C ARG A 170 -4.44 16.30 -2.58
N ILE A 171 -4.47 15.05 -3.04
CA ILE A 171 -5.61 14.15 -2.88
C ILE A 171 -5.80 13.77 -1.40
N ALA A 172 -4.73 13.45 -0.68
CA ALA A 172 -4.81 13.18 0.75
C ALA A 172 -5.30 14.41 1.54
N ALA A 173 -4.80 15.61 1.19
CA ALA A 173 -5.27 16.86 1.79
C ALA A 173 -6.74 17.17 1.45
N LYS A 174 -7.20 16.85 0.21
CA LYS A 174 -8.60 17.04 -0.22
C LYS A 174 -9.53 16.05 0.50
N ALA A 175 -9.06 14.86 0.82
CA ALA A 175 -9.80 13.91 1.66
C ALA A 175 -10.02 14.50 3.07
N ASP A 176 -9.04 15.23 3.59
CA ASP A 176 -9.06 15.90 4.91
C ASP A 176 -9.54 14.94 6.02
N HIS A 177 -8.85 13.79 6.10
CA HIS A 177 -9.29 12.71 6.98
C HIS A 177 -8.13 12.09 7.77
N PRO A 178 -8.23 11.95 9.10
CA PRO A 178 -7.12 11.46 9.94
C PRO A 178 -6.71 10.00 9.66
N GLY A 179 -7.57 9.20 9.06
CA GLY A 179 -7.27 7.83 8.63
C GLY A 179 -6.55 7.72 7.29
N ILE A 180 -6.46 8.85 6.53
CA ILE A 180 -5.85 8.90 5.19
C ILE A 180 -4.50 9.59 5.27
N SER A 181 -3.54 9.04 4.54
CA SER A 181 -2.20 9.59 4.37
C SER A 181 -1.67 9.24 2.98
N PHE A 182 -0.42 9.53 2.72
CA PHE A 182 0.27 9.07 1.52
C PHE A 182 1.59 8.39 1.89
N MET A 183 2.17 7.71 0.93
CA MET A 183 3.48 7.09 1.05
C MET A 183 4.40 7.52 -0.08
N LEU A 184 5.68 7.26 0.09
CA LEU A 184 6.71 7.43 -0.93
C LEU A 184 7.28 6.06 -1.32
N ASP A 185 7.38 5.82 -2.62
CA ASP A 185 8.05 4.67 -3.21
C ASP A 185 9.21 5.17 -4.08
N VAL A 186 10.42 4.69 -3.83
CA VAL A 186 11.64 5.19 -4.50
C VAL A 186 11.55 5.06 -6.01
N LYS A 187 11.07 3.91 -6.53
CA LYS A 187 10.90 3.71 -7.98
C LYS A 187 9.95 4.74 -8.58
N SER A 188 8.82 5.00 -7.89
CA SER A 188 7.82 5.98 -8.34
C SER A 188 8.39 7.39 -8.32
N VAL A 189 9.08 7.78 -7.25
CA VAL A 189 9.76 9.09 -7.15
C VAL A 189 10.85 9.22 -8.22
N CYS A 190 11.60 8.17 -8.53
CA CYS A 190 12.62 8.18 -9.60
C CYS A 190 12.03 8.45 -10.99
N ALA A 191 10.75 8.17 -11.22
CA ALA A 191 10.06 8.56 -12.46
C ALA A 191 9.78 10.07 -12.55
N GLU A 192 9.74 10.77 -11.42
CA GLU A 192 9.52 12.22 -11.35
C GLU A 192 10.84 13.01 -11.30
N THR A 193 11.82 12.52 -10.53
CA THR A 193 13.09 13.21 -10.28
C THR A 193 14.18 12.24 -9.84
N LYS A 194 15.44 12.64 -10.06
CA LYS A 194 16.59 11.93 -9.50
C LYS A 194 16.89 12.29 -8.05
N ASP A 195 16.34 13.41 -7.55
CA ASP A 195 16.55 13.90 -6.19
C ASP A 195 15.49 13.33 -5.23
N VAL A 196 15.56 12.02 -5.00
CA VAL A 196 14.66 11.31 -4.08
C VAL A 196 14.80 11.83 -2.65
N ALA A 197 16.04 12.08 -2.21
CA ALA A 197 16.33 12.62 -0.87
C ALA A 197 15.69 14.00 -0.66
N GLY A 198 15.75 14.88 -1.67
CA GLY A 198 15.08 16.18 -1.63
C GLY A 198 13.56 16.05 -1.52
N VAL A 199 12.94 15.07 -2.18
CA VAL A 199 11.50 14.78 -2.03
C VAL A 199 11.18 14.31 -0.60
N ILE A 200 11.98 13.39 -0.03
CA ILE A 200 11.80 12.92 1.35
C ILE A 200 11.89 14.10 2.33
N MET A 201 12.92 14.92 2.24
CA MET A 201 13.10 16.10 3.10
C MET A 201 11.95 17.08 2.97
N LYS A 202 11.49 17.35 1.72
CA LYS A 202 10.36 18.25 1.45
C LYS A 202 9.07 17.84 2.13
N TYR A 203 8.79 16.55 2.18
CA TYR A 203 7.56 16.00 2.74
C TYR A 203 7.77 15.30 4.09
N SER A 204 8.91 15.54 4.74
CA SER A 204 9.24 14.98 6.06
C SER A 204 8.13 15.24 7.08
N GLY A 205 7.74 14.19 7.80
CA GLY A 205 6.65 14.24 8.79
C GLY A 205 5.24 14.31 8.22
N MET A 206 5.07 14.22 6.88
CA MET A 206 3.76 14.26 6.23
C MET A 206 3.32 12.90 5.69
N PHE A 207 4.25 11.98 5.41
CA PHE A 207 3.95 10.62 4.93
C PHE A 207 4.12 9.59 6.05
N ASP A 208 3.34 8.52 5.97
CA ASP A 208 3.29 7.48 7.03
C ASP A 208 3.97 6.16 6.61
N HIS A 209 4.37 6.00 5.35
CA HIS A 209 5.01 4.77 4.88
C HIS A 209 6.02 5.03 3.76
N PHE A 210 7.00 4.11 3.62
CA PHE A 210 8.07 4.26 2.64
C PHE A 210 8.49 2.90 2.08
N HIS A 211 8.56 2.80 0.74
CA HIS A 211 9.11 1.65 0.04
C HIS A 211 10.49 1.97 -0.54
N ALA A 212 11.46 1.15 -0.18
CA ALA A 212 12.84 1.23 -0.65
C ALA A 212 13.12 0.15 -1.71
N ASN A 213 12.65 0.38 -2.91
CA ASN A 213 12.96 -0.44 -4.09
C ASN A 213 13.77 0.37 -5.11
N ASP A 214 14.65 -0.29 -5.84
CA ASP A 214 15.40 0.39 -6.90
C ASP A 214 14.51 0.63 -8.13
N SER A 215 14.89 1.56 -9.01
CA SER A 215 14.16 1.90 -10.23
C SER A 215 13.93 0.70 -11.17
N ASN A 216 14.78 -0.32 -11.09
CA ASN A 216 14.70 -1.57 -11.84
C ASN A 216 13.80 -2.65 -11.19
N MET A 217 13.01 -2.30 -10.17
CA MET A 217 12.13 -3.21 -9.41
C MET A 217 12.87 -4.21 -8.51
N LYS A 218 14.17 -4.08 -8.33
CA LYS A 218 14.95 -4.91 -7.40
C LYS A 218 15.11 -4.21 -6.06
N GLY A 219 15.67 -4.92 -5.10
CA GLY A 219 16.01 -4.34 -3.80
C GLY A 219 17.08 -3.23 -3.90
N PRO A 220 17.24 -2.42 -2.84
CA PRO A 220 18.24 -1.36 -2.77
C PRO A 220 19.66 -1.87 -3.09
N GLY A 221 20.37 -1.14 -3.97
CA GLY A 221 21.74 -1.49 -4.35
C GLY A 221 21.88 -2.48 -5.50
N PHE A 222 20.76 -2.95 -6.09
CA PHE A 222 20.76 -3.81 -7.28
C PHE A 222 20.49 -3.04 -8.59
N GLY A 223 20.39 -1.72 -8.54
CA GLY A 223 20.22 -0.83 -9.67
C GLY A 223 21.11 0.40 -9.52
N ASP A 224 20.67 1.52 -10.10
CA ASP A 224 21.48 2.76 -10.21
C ASP A 224 21.09 3.83 -9.17
N VAL A 225 20.15 3.54 -8.26
CA VAL A 225 19.72 4.49 -7.23
C VAL A 225 20.75 4.56 -6.12
N ASP A 226 21.25 5.77 -5.84
CA ASP A 226 22.10 6.00 -4.65
C ASP A 226 21.22 6.09 -3.39
N PHE A 227 21.24 5.02 -2.60
CA PHE A 227 20.46 4.95 -1.35
C PHE A 227 21.12 5.66 -0.16
N VAL A 228 22.39 6.08 -0.26
CA VAL A 228 23.07 6.78 0.87
C VAL A 228 22.32 8.06 1.25
N PRO A 229 22.10 9.03 0.33
CA PRO A 229 21.35 10.24 0.66
C PRO A 229 19.89 9.98 1.04
N ILE A 230 19.26 8.94 0.48
CA ILE A 230 17.88 8.53 0.81
C ILE A 230 17.80 8.11 2.29
N MET A 231 18.71 7.22 2.72
CA MET A 231 18.75 6.74 4.11
C MET A 231 19.14 7.82 5.12
N GLN A 232 19.87 8.86 4.69
CA GLN A 232 20.17 10.03 5.52
C GLN A 232 18.97 10.98 5.66
N ALA A 233 18.10 11.02 4.66
CA ALA A 233 16.91 11.88 4.66
C ALA A 233 15.74 11.29 5.44
N LEU A 234 15.68 9.96 5.63
CA LEU A 234 14.71 9.20 6.44
C LEU A 234 15.09 9.23 7.94
#